data_22d0675fb5aa3ce36b2517120d8a1401
#
_entry.id   22d0675fb5aa3ce36b2517120d8a1401
#
_cell.length_a   1.000
_cell.length_b   1.000
_cell.length_c   1.000
_cell.angle_alpha   90.00
_cell.angle_beta   90.00
_cell.angle_gamma   90.00
#
_symmetry.space_group_name_H-M   'P 1'
#
loop_
_entity.id
_entity.type
_entity.pdbx_description
1 polymer ?
#
loop_
_entity_poly.entity_id
_entity_poly.type
_entity_poly.pdbx_seq_one_letter_code
_entity_poly.pdbx_strand_id
1 'polypeptide(L)'
;MVEKIELCAIVCNCLKIIKQTCWTASSDEAVTTGKGYKMSHKYVYLFSEGNGHMRELLGGKGANLAEMTNLGMPVPQGFTITTEACTQYYKDDRQINSEIEAEIMQYVEKLEEMTGKKFGDLYNPLLVSVRSGARASMPGMMDTILNLGLNDEVVVAFAKKTNNPRFAYDSYRRFIQMYSDVVMEVGKKYFEQLIDEMKEARGVTLDTELTADDLKELAEKFKAEYKEKLGEEFPQDPKVQLMGAIKAVFRSWDNPRAIYYRRMNDIPSDWGTAVNVQSMVFGNTGDTSGTGVAFTRNPATGEKKLFGEFLMNAQGEDVVAGVRTPQTIDQLAQVMPEAYKQFTDICAKLEYHYRDMQDMEFTIEDKKLYMLQTVTASAPLPLP
;
A
#
# COMPACT_ATOMS: atom_id res chain seq x y z
N MET A 1 22.08 36.16 41.33
CA MET A 1 21.73 37.28 40.39
C MET A 1 22.87 37.63 39.44
N VAL A 2 24.03 36.98 39.54
CA VAL A 2 25.22 37.23 38.70
C VAL A 2 25.29 36.30 37.47
N GLU A 3 24.78 35.07 37.56
CA GLU A 3 24.84 34.11 36.44
C GLU A 3 23.87 34.38 35.27
N LYS A 4 22.85 35.22 35.44
CA LYS A 4 21.93 35.60 34.35
C LYS A 4 22.42 36.75 33.45
N ILE A 5 23.48 37.44 33.87
CA ILE A 5 24.03 38.61 33.11
C ILE A 5 25.10 38.13 32.12
N GLU A 6 25.82 37.05 32.40
CA GLU A 6 26.84 36.52 31.47
C GLU A 6 26.26 35.80 30.27
N LEU A 7 25.11 35.14 30.42
CA LEU A 7 24.44 34.43 29.29
C LEU A 7 23.87 35.44 28.27
N CYS A 8 23.45 36.62 28.69
CA CYS A 8 22.92 37.66 27.82
C CYS A 8 24.02 38.38 27.00
N ALA A 9 25.23 38.42 27.51
CA ALA A 9 26.37 39.03 26.83
C ALA A 9 26.93 38.15 25.71
N ILE A 10 26.87 36.81 25.87
CA ILE A 10 27.32 35.86 24.86
C ILE A 10 26.36 35.82 23.67
N VAL A 11 25.06 35.88 23.90
CA VAL A 11 24.06 35.89 22.83
C VAL A 11 24.10 37.21 22.03
N CYS A 12 24.39 38.34 22.70
CA CYS A 12 24.50 39.64 22.02
C CYS A 12 25.78 39.78 21.18
N ASN A 13 26.87 39.12 21.55
CA ASN A 13 28.10 39.12 20.76
C ASN A 13 28.03 38.20 19.53
N CYS A 14 27.32 37.08 19.60
CA CYS A 14 27.08 36.23 18.43
C CYS A 14 26.22 36.92 17.37
N LEU A 15 25.25 37.72 17.76
CA LEU A 15 24.40 38.49 16.83
C LEU A 15 25.11 39.67 16.17
N LYS A 16 26.19 40.23 16.79
CA LYS A 16 27.02 41.28 16.19
C LYS A 16 28.02 40.73 15.15
N ILE A 17 28.50 39.54 15.33
CA ILE A 17 29.41 38.87 14.36
C ILE A 17 28.66 38.50 13.07
N ILE A 18 27.41 38.07 13.16
CA ILE A 18 26.57 37.74 11.99
C ILE A 18 26.16 38.98 11.17
N LYS A 19 26.12 40.18 11.80
CA LYS A 19 25.80 41.41 11.07
C LYS A 19 27.00 42.11 10.41
N GLN A 20 28.24 41.71 10.70
CA GLN A 20 29.43 42.33 10.15
C GLN A 20 30.06 41.60 8.96
N THR A 21 29.56 40.40 8.60
CA THR A 21 30.02 39.63 7.42
C THR A 21 29.10 39.75 6.20
N CYS A 22 28.09 40.60 6.24
CA CYS A 22 27.09 40.72 5.15
C CYS A 22 27.12 42.05 4.40
N TRP A 23 28.16 42.87 4.53
CA TRP A 23 28.22 44.16 3.80
C TRP A 23 29.66 44.51 3.36
N THR A 24 30.23 43.76 2.40
CA THR A 24 31.19 44.28 1.42
C THR A 24 31.27 43.29 0.26
N ALA A 25 30.46 43.46 -0.75
CA ALA A 25 30.76 43.07 -2.10
C ALA A 25 30.20 44.13 -3.02
N SER A 26 31.15 44.95 -3.49
CA SER A 26 30.95 45.95 -4.52
C SER A 26 30.67 45.26 -5.86
N SER A 27 29.90 45.98 -6.65
CA SER A 27 29.60 45.82 -8.07
C SER A 27 30.77 45.39 -8.94
N ASP A 28 30.38 44.70 -10.03
CA ASP A 28 31.06 44.39 -11.27
C ASP A 28 31.94 43.13 -11.32
N GLU A 29 31.28 42.06 -11.73
CA GLU A 29 31.71 41.24 -12.87
C GLU A 29 30.65 40.15 -13.16
N ALA A 30 29.95 40.31 -14.29
CA ALA A 30 29.07 39.31 -14.83
C ALA A 30 29.87 38.11 -15.33
N VAL A 31 29.83 36.99 -14.60
CA VAL A 31 30.21 35.69 -15.13
C VAL A 31 28.99 34.80 -15.17
N THR A 32 28.45 34.66 -16.35
CA THR A 32 27.45 33.70 -16.77
C THR A 32 27.94 32.27 -16.53
N THR A 33 27.54 31.61 -15.48
CA THR A 33 27.41 30.16 -15.41
C THR A 33 26.09 29.82 -14.73
N GLY A 34 25.01 30.05 -15.48
CA GLY A 34 23.68 29.64 -15.06
C GLY A 34 23.51 28.13 -15.22
N LYS A 35 23.83 27.36 -14.20
CA LYS A 35 23.08 26.17 -13.85
C LYS A 35 22.34 26.50 -12.56
N GLY A 36 21.16 27.11 -12.70
CA GLY A 36 20.19 27.14 -11.66
C GLY A 36 19.92 25.71 -11.23
N TYR A 37 20.30 25.33 -10.01
CA TYR A 37 19.79 24.15 -9.36
C TYR A 37 18.28 24.39 -9.22
N LYS A 38 17.53 23.92 -10.21
CA LYS A 38 16.10 23.72 -10.08
C LYS A 38 16.00 22.67 -8.97
N MET A 39 15.58 23.06 -7.77
CA MET A 39 15.23 22.07 -6.76
C MET A 39 14.18 21.19 -7.43
N SER A 40 14.55 19.93 -7.75
CA SER A 40 13.64 18.99 -8.33
C SER A 40 12.49 18.79 -7.34
N HIS A 41 11.28 18.93 -7.83
CA HIS A 41 10.09 18.69 -7.02
C HIS A 41 10.11 17.23 -6.56
N LYS A 42 9.79 16.95 -5.29
CA LYS A 42 9.82 15.60 -4.75
C LYS A 42 8.43 14.97 -4.84
N TYR A 43 8.30 13.93 -5.65
CA TYR A 43 7.04 13.22 -5.88
C TYR A 43 6.91 11.90 -5.13
N VAL A 44 7.99 11.35 -4.58
CA VAL A 44 7.99 10.05 -3.92
C VAL A 44 8.61 10.12 -2.54
N TYR A 45 8.00 9.44 -1.57
CA TYR A 45 8.43 9.41 -0.17
C TYR A 45 8.42 7.98 0.36
N LEU A 46 9.52 7.50 0.96
CA LEU A 46 9.47 6.31 1.80
C LEU A 46 8.49 6.54 2.96
N PHE A 47 7.90 5.49 3.51
CA PHE A 47 7.06 5.63 4.70
C PHE A 47 7.83 6.27 5.86
N SER A 48 9.14 5.99 5.98
CA SER A 48 10.02 6.64 6.98
C SER A 48 10.36 8.11 6.71
N GLU A 49 10.07 8.63 5.53
CA GLU A 49 10.29 10.04 5.16
C GLU A 49 9.04 10.91 5.34
N GLY A 50 7.86 10.29 5.53
CA GLY A 50 6.59 10.96 5.74
C GLY A 50 6.15 10.97 7.20
N ASN A 51 4.98 11.54 7.47
CA ASN A 51 4.30 11.53 8.76
C ASN A 51 2.79 11.76 8.63
N GLY A 52 2.06 11.64 9.73
CA GLY A 52 0.60 11.77 9.77
C GLY A 52 0.04 13.15 9.38
N HIS A 53 0.86 14.21 9.44
CA HIS A 53 0.46 15.56 9.05
C HIS A 53 0.53 15.81 7.55
N MET A 54 1.21 14.94 6.79
CA MET A 54 1.37 15.08 5.34
C MET A 54 0.19 14.50 4.53
N ARG A 55 -1.01 14.54 5.09
CA ARG A 55 -2.20 13.93 4.50
C ARG A 55 -2.58 14.51 3.14
N GLU A 56 -2.32 15.80 2.93
CA GLU A 56 -2.56 16.43 1.63
C GLU A 56 -1.67 15.88 0.54
N LEU A 57 -0.42 15.58 0.86
CA LEU A 57 0.59 15.10 -0.07
C LEU A 57 0.59 13.58 -0.23
N LEU A 58 0.52 12.84 0.88
CA LEU A 58 0.63 11.39 0.90
C LEU A 58 -0.74 10.67 0.86
N GLY A 59 -1.83 11.43 0.88
CA GLY A 59 -3.16 10.88 1.08
C GLY A 59 -3.36 10.35 2.51
N GLY A 60 -4.58 9.96 2.86
CA GLY A 60 -4.89 9.45 4.19
C GLY A 60 -4.15 8.15 4.51
N LYS A 61 -4.13 7.21 3.57
CA LYS A 61 -3.48 5.91 3.74
C LYS A 61 -1.96 6.04 3.83
N GLY A 62 -1.33 6.81 2.93
CA GLY A 62 0.12 7.02 2.94
C GLY A 62 0.61 7.73 4.20
N ALA A 63 -0.09 8.78 4.64
CA ALA A 63 0.23 9.50 5.87
C ALA A 63 0.12 8.59 7.11
N ASN A 64 -0.91 7.74 7.19
CA ASN A 64 -1.06 6.82 8.30
C ASN A 64 -0.02 5.68 8.29
N LEU A 65 0.36 5.18 7.11
CA LEU A 65 1.46 4.20 6.98
C LEU A 65 2.80 4.82 7.45
N ALA A 66 3.06 6.06 7.07
CA ALA A 66 4.24 6.80 7.53
C ALA A 66 4.22 7.02 9.04
N GLU A 67 3.09 7.42 9.61
CA GLU A 67 2.93 7.63 11.04
C GLU A 67 3.14 6.33 11.84
N MET A 68 2.51 5.23 11.44
CA MET A 68 2.73 3.93 12.07
C MET A 68 4.20 3.47 11.99
N THR A 69 4.88 3.74 10.86
CA THR A 69 6.30 3.44 10.69
C THR A 69 7.15 4.24 11.69
N ASN A 70 6.89 5.55 11.84
CA ASN A 70 7.60 6.42 12.78
C ASN A 70 7.33 6.06 14.25
N LEU A 71 6.15 5.51 14.55
CA LEU A 71 5.82 4.98 15.88
C LEU A 71 6.48 3.61 16.17
N GLY A 72 7.27 3.08 15.22
CA GLY A 72 7.98 1.81 15.37
C GLY A 72 7.07 0.58 15.27
N MET A 73 5.92 0.70 14.61
CA MET A 73 5.04 -0.44 14.38
C MET A 73 5.54 -1.32 13.23
N PRO A 74 5.16 -2.60 13.21
CA PRO A 74 5.59 -3.54 12.18
C PRO A 74 4.82 -3.31 10.86
N VAL A 75 5.17 -2.24 10.16
CA VAL A 75 4.62 -1.90 8.84
C VAL A 75 5.55 -2.48 7.77
N PRO A 76 5.04 -3.23 6.77
CA PRO A 76 5.85 -3.65 5.64
C PRO A 76 6.43 -2.44 4.91
N GLN A 77 7.69 -2.52 4.51
CA GLN A 77 8.41 -1.44 3.84
C GLN A 77 7.72 -1.00 2.56
N GLY A 78 7.78 0.28 2.24
CA GLY A 78 7.16 0.84 1.06
C GLY A 78 7.39 2.33 0.91
N PHE A 79 6.81 2.87 -0.15
CA PHE A 79 6.83 4.28 -0.46
C PHE A 79 5.48 4.77 -0.99
N THR A 80 5.28 6.06 -0.90
CA THR A 80 4.08 6.73 -1.42
C THR A 80 4.46 7.67 -2.56
N ILE A 81 3.78 7.52 -3.69
CA ILE A 81 3.79 8.47 -4.80
C ILE A 81 2.68 9.48 -4.51
N THR A 82 3.01 10.76 -4.54
CA THR A 82 2.19 11.84 -4.01
C THR A 82 0.93 12.13 -4.82
N THR A 83 -0.02 12.81 -4.19
CA THR A 83 -1.20 13.38 -4.88
C THR A 83 -0.79 14.39 -5.96
N GLU A 84 0.33 15.07 -5.80
CA GLU A 84 0.87 16.02 -6.78
C GLU A 84 1.37 15.32 -8.04
N ALA A 85 1.93 14.10 -7.92
CA ALA A 85 2.27 13.27 -9.08
C ALA A 85 0.99 12.88 -9.86
N CYS A 86 -0.12 12.60 -9.17
CA CYS A 86 -1.40 12.34 -9.81
C CYS A 86 -1.93 13.57 -10.55
N THR A 87 -1.89 14.74 -9.92
CA THR A 87 -2.34 15.98 -10.58
C THR A 87 -1.44 16.35 -11.77
N GLN A 88 -0.14 16.06 -11.68
CA GLN A 88 0.79 16.23 -12.81
C GLN A 88 0.48 15.26 -13.95
N TYR A 89 0.17 13.98 -13.64
CA TYR A 89 -0.27 12.98 -14.62
C TYR A 89 -1.48 13.47 -15.44
N TYR A 90 -2.46 14.11 -14.81
CA TYR A 90 -3.61 14.67 -15.53
C TYR A 90 -3.25 15.92 -16.36
N LYS A 91 -2.31 16.76 -15.90
CA LYS A 91 -1.78 17.90 -16.69
C LYS A 91 -0.96 17.46 -17.90
N ASP A 92 -0.31 16.32 -17.81
CA ASP A 92 0.51 15.72 -18.86
C ASP A 92 -0.32 14.72 -19.73
N ASP A 93 -1.59 15.01 -19.99
CA ASP A 93 -2.50 14.22 -20.80
C ASP A 93 -2.55 12.73 -20.41
N ARG A 94 -2.62 12.45 -19.12
CA ARG A 94 -2.63 11.09 -18.53
C ARG A 94 -1.36 10.30 -18.85
N GLN A 95 -0.22 10.98 -18.85
CA GLN A 95 1.08 10.37 -18.94
C GLN A 95 1.91 10.66 -17.68
N ILE A 96 2.67 9.66 -17.23
CA ILE A 96 3.68 9.87 -16.20
C ILE A 96 4.92 10.37 -16.93
N ASN A 97 5.37 11.58 -16.61
CA ASN A 97 6.55 12.15 -17.24
C ASN A 97 7.84 11.47 -16.74
N SER A 98 8.94 11.66 -17.48
CA SER A 98 10.21 10.98 -17.23
C SER A 98 10.84 11.34 -15.87
N GLU A 99 10.56 12.51 -15.30
CA GLU A 99 11.06 12.93 -13.97
C GLU A 99 10.41 12.08 -12.88
N ILE A 100 9.07 11.97 -12.91
CA ILE A 100 8.30 11.16 -11.96
C ILE A 100 8.65 9.68 -12.12
N GLU A 101 8.75 9.17 -13.36
CA GLU A 101 9.12 7.78 -13.63
C GLU A 101 10.51 7.45 -13.06
N ALA A 102 11.50 8.31 -13.32
CA ALA A 102 12.85 8.12 -12.81
C ALA A 102 12.90 8.12 -11.28
N GLU A 103 12.13 9.00 -10.62
CA GLU A 103 12.03 9.04 -9.16
C GLU A 103 11.37 7.77 -8.62
N ILE A 104 10.29 7.29 -9.24
CA ILE A 104 9.65 6.02 -8.87
C ILE A 104 10.67 4.87 -8.93
N MET A 105 11.44 4.76 -10.03
CA MET A 105 12.43 3.69 -10.18
C MET A 105 13.55 3.78 -9.14
N GLN A 106 14.00 4.98 -8.78
CA GLN A 106 14.94 5.18 -7.69
C GLN A 106 14.39 4.67 -6.34
N TYR A 107 13.11 4.89 -6.09
CA TYR A 107 12.46 4.43 -4.84
C TYR A 107 12.18 2.92 -4.86
N VAL A 108 12.00 2.32 -6.02
CA VAL A 108 12.01 0.85 -6.18
C VAL A 108 13.37 0.28 -5.77
N GLU A 109 14.48 0.84 -6.23
CA GLU A 109 15.83 0.41 -5.83
C GLU A 109 16.04 0.54 -4.32
N LYS A 110 15.62 1.64 -3.71
CA LYS A 110 15.65 1.80 -2.25
C LYS A 110 14.82 0.74 -1.52
N LEU A 111 13.63 0.41 -2.03
CA LEU A 111 12.78 -0.63 -1.47
C LEU A 111 13.44 -2.02 -1.58
N GLU A 112 14.09 -2.31 -2.70
CA GLU A 112 14.88 -3.53 -2.89
C GLU A 112 16.02 -3.63 -1.85
N GLU A 113 16.76 -2.55 -1.66
CA GLU A 113 17.82 -2.48 -0.64
C GLU A 113 17.29 -2.70 0.79
N MET A 114 16.20 -2.00 1.15
CA MET A 114 15.59 -2.09 2.49
C MET A 114 15.03 -3.46 2.82
N THR A 115 14.48 -4.15 1.83
CA THR A 115 13.85 -5.47 2.00
C THR A 115 14.81 -6.63 1.78
N GLY A 116 15.95 -6.39 1.12
CA GLY A 116 16.85 -7.44 0.63
C GLY A 116 16.21 -8.34 -0.43
N LYS A 117 15.12 -7.88 -1.05
CA LYS A 117 14.38 -8.56 -2.13
C LYS A 117 14.53 -7.76 -3.42
N LYS A 118 14.35 -8.40 -4.57
CA LYS A 118 14.51 -7.73 -5.86
C LYS A 118 13.41 -8.11 -6.85
N PHE A 119 12.96 -7.15 -7.66
CA PHE A 119 12.02 -7.42 -8.74
C PHE A 119 12.62 -8.37 -9.78
N GLY A 120 11.87 -9.42 -10.11
CA GLY A 120 12.28 -10.43 -11.09
C GLY A 120 13.36 -11.38 -10.60
N ASP A 121 13.83 -11.28 -9.35
CA ASP A 121 14.83 -12.18 -8.80
C ASP A 121 14.27 -13.60 -8.62
N LEU A 122 15.07 -14.58 -9.03
CA LEU A 122 14.72 -16.00 -8.94
C LEU A 122 15.07 -16.64 -7.57
N TYR A 123 15.68 -15.90 -6.67
CA TYR A 123 16.02 -16.39 -5.32
C TYR A 123 15.21 -15.71 -4.21
N ASN A 124 15.09 -14.40 -4.28
CA ASN A 124 14.38 -13.60 -3.28
C ASN A 124 13.53 -12.51 -3.95
N PRO A 125 12.46 -12.88 -4.65
CA PRO A 125 11.67 -11.94 -5.41
C PRO A 125 10.97 -10.92 -4.52
N LEU A 126 11.01 -9.64 -4.94
CA LEU A 126 10.17 -8.60 -4.39
C LEU A 126 8.79 -8.67 -5.03
N LEU A 127 7.76 -8.81 -4.21
CA LEU A 127 6.38 -8.65 -4.62
C LEU A 127 5.79 -7.46 -3.87
N VAL A 128 4.96 -6.67 -4.53
CA VAL A 128 4.36 -5.46 -3.95
C VAL A 128 2.85 -5.41 -4.16
N SER A 129 2.20 -4.67 -3.28
CA SER A 129 0.85 -4.14 -3.51
C SER A 129 0.93 -2.70 -4.00
N VAL A 130 0.02 -2.32 -4.89
CA VAL A 130 -0.15 -0.96 -5.39
C VAL A 130 -1.57 -0.52 -5.03
N ARG A 131 -1.68 0.44 -4.11
CA ARG A 131 -2.96 0.82 -3.52
C ARG A 131 -3.19 2.33 -3.62
N SER A 132 -4.40 2.74 -3.93
CA SER A 132 -4.82 4.13 -3.87
C SER A 132 -4.80 4.69 -2.45
N GLY A 133 -4.58 6.00 -2.34
CA GLY A 133 -4.58 6.72 -1.06
C GLY A 133 -5.05 8.16 -1.22
N ALA A 134 -6.36 8.39 -1.39
CA ALA A 134 -6.91 9.74 -1.43
C ALA A 134 -6.83 10.45 -0.07
N ARG A 135 -6.89 11.79 -0.08
CA ARG A 135 -6.92 12.61 1.16
C ARG A 135 -8.13 12.29 2.04
N ALA A 136 -9.30 12.09 1.41
CA ALA A 136 -10.51 11.61 2.06
C ALA A 136 -10.66 10.09 1.87
N SER A 137 -11.21 9.40 2.85
CA SER A 137 -11.54 7.98 2.70
C SER A 137 -12.64 7.80 1.66
N MET A 138 -12.39 6.94 0.67
CA MET A 138 -13.32 6.63 -0.42
C MET A 138 -13.43 5.10 -0.60
N PRO A 139 -14.09 4.39 0.34
CA PRO A 139 -14.10 2.93 0.38
C PRO A 139 -14.71 2.34 -0.90
N GLY A 140 -14.01 1.38 -1.52
CA GLY A 140 -14.47 0.70 -2.73
C GLY A 140 -14.53 1.55 -4.02
N MET A 141 -14.10 2.83 -3.97
CA MET A 141 -14.19 3.72 -5.11
C MET A 141 -12.98 3.65 -6.04
N MET A 142 -11.84 3.27 -5.51
CA MET A 142 -10.58 3.22 -6.26
C MET A 142 -9.91 1.85 -6.15
N ASP A 143 -8.99 1.60 -7.05
CA ASP A 143 -8.47 0.27 -7.32
C ASP A 143 -7.23 -0.09 -6.48
N THR A 144 -6.99 -1.39 -6.36
CA THR A 144 -5.85 -2.01 -5.67
C THR A 144 -5.33 -3.14 -6.53
N ILE A 145 -4.01 -3.30 -6.61
CA ILE A 145 -3.34 -4.42 -7.27
C ILE A 145 -2.45 -5.10 -6.23
N LEU A 146 -2.59 -6.41 -6.07
CA LEU A 146 -1.80 -7.24 -5.17
C LEU A 146 -0.89 -8.19 -5.95
N ASN A 147 0.13 -8.74 -5.28
CA ASN A 147 1.03 -9.75 -5.81
C ASN A 147 1.82 -9.32 -7.07
N LEU A 148 1.95 -8.00 -7.28
CA LEU A 148 2.68 -7.44 -8.42
C LEU A 148 4.16 -7.81 -8.33
N GLY A 149 4.73 -8.22 -9.45
CA GLY A 149 6.11 -8.72 -9.56
C GLY A 149 6.18 -10.20 -9.94
N LEU A 150 5.06 -10.93 -9.87
CA LEU A 150 4.97 -12.29 -10.37
C LEU A 150 4.97 -12.33 -11.90
N ASN A 151 5.68 -13.30 -12.43
CA ASN A 151 5.73 -13.69 -13.84
C ASN A 151 5.99 -15.19 -13.97
N ASP A 152 6.13 -15.71 -15.18
CA ASP A 152 6.27 -17.15 -15.43
C ASP A 152 7.51 -17.78 -14.77
N GLU A 153 8.61 -17.03 -14.65
CA GLU A 153 9.84 -17.49 -14.02
C GLU A 153 9.81 -17.29 -12.51
N VAL A 154 9.37 -16.12 -12.06
CA VAL A 154 9.31 -15.76 -10.64
C VAL A 154 8.35 -16.65 -9.87
N VAL A 155 7.20 -17.06 -10.46
CA VAL A 155 6.26 -17.95 -9.77
C VAL A 155 6.87 -19.32 -9.46
N VAL A 156 7.70 -19.85 -10.36
CA VAL A 156 8.42 -21.12 -10.14
C VAL A 156 9.43 -20.98 -9.00
N ALA A 157 10.19 -19.89 -9.01
CA ALA A 157 11.14 -19.58 -7.94
C ALA A 157 10.43 -19.36 -6.59
N PHE A 158 9.32 -18.65 -6.61
CA PHE A 158 8.51 -18.37 -5.42
C PHE A 158 7.88 -19.65 -4.84
N ALA A 159 7.41 -20.56 -5.70
CA ALA A 159 6.93 -21.88 -5.29
C ALA A 159 8.01 -22.71 -4.58
N LYS A 160 9.23 -22.70 -5.10
CA LYS A 160 10.38 -23.39 -4.49
C LYS A 160 10.77 -22.76 -3.16
N LYS A 161 10.87 -21.43 -3.11
CA LYS A 161 11.25 -20.68 -1.91
C LYS A 161 10.27 -20.89 -0.76
N THR A 162 8.98 -20.85 -1.04
CA THR A 162 7.93 -21.02 -0.03
C THR A 162 7.65 -22.48 0.31
N ASN A 163 8.22 -23.40 -0.45
CA ASN A 163 7.86 -24.84 -0.43
C ASN A 163 6.33 -25.07 -0.51
N ASN A 164 5.63 -24.15 -1.18
CA ASN A 164 4.18 -24.18 -1.32
C ASN A 164 3.78 -23.75 -2.75
N PRO A 165 3.84 -24.67 -3.72
CA PRO A 165 3.50 -24.36 -5.10
C PRO A 165 2.03 -23.93 -5.27
N ARG A 166 1.11 -24.49 -4.46
CA ARG A 166 -0.29 -24.09 -4.49
C ARG A 166 -0.45 -22.61 -4.18
N PHE A 167 0.16 -22.13 -3.10
CA PHE A 167 0.15 -20.75 -2.71
C PHE A 167 0.75 -19.82 -3.79
N ALA A 168 1.87 -20.22 -4.38
CA ALA A 168 2.54 -19.45 -5.41
C ALA A 168 1.67 -19.27 -6.67
N TYR A 169 1.08 -20.37 -7.18
CA TYR A 169 0.22 -20.30 -8.36
C TYR A 169 -1.14 -19.66 -8.08
N ASP A 170 -1.69 -19.78 -6.87
CA ASP A 170 -2.87 -19.02 -6.46
C ASP A 170 -2.60 -17.52 -6.45
N SER A 171 -1.46 -17.11 -5.91
CA SER A 171 -1.03 -15.70 -5.94
C SER A 171 -0.83 -15.19 -7.36
N TYR A 172 -0.29 -16.01 -8.27
CA TYR A 172 -0.07 -15.63 -9.66
C TYR A 172 -1.39 -15.51 -10.43
N ARG A 173 -2.30 -16.48 -10.34
CA ARG A 173 -3.60 -16.38 -11.01
C ARG A 173 -4.40 -15.17 -10.52
N ARG A 174 -4.37 -14.87 -9.20
CA ARG A 174 -5.01 -13.68 -8.60
C ARG A 174 -4.39 -12.39 -9.15
N PHE A 175 -3.08 -12.35 -9.29
CA PHE A 175 -2.40 -11.20 -9.88
C PHE A 175 -2.79 -10.99 -11.34
N ILE A 176 -2.81 -12.03 -12.17
CA ILE A 176 -3.22 -11.93 -13.58
C ILE A 176 -4.66 -11.42 -13.68
N GLN A 177 -5.58 -11.98 -12.91
CA GLN A 177 -6.97 -11.55 -12.87
C GLN A 177 -7.10 -10.08 -12.48
N MET A 178 -6.47 -9.69 -11.37
CA MET A 178 -6.56 -8.33 -10.84
C MET A 178 -5.90 -7.31 -11.77
N TYR A 179 -4.75 -7.64 -12.36
CA TYR A 179 -4.08 -6.78 -13.34
C TYR A 179 -4.94 -6.61 -14.59
N SER A 180 -5.51 -7.69 -15.09
CA SER A 180 -6.40 -7.65 -16.27
C SER A 180 -7.65 -6.82 -16.03
N ASP A 181 -8.29 -6.98 -14.88
CA ASP A 181 -9.52 -6.24 -14.53
C ASP A 181 -9.22 -4.75 -14.28
N VAL A 182 -8.23 -4.45 -13.45
CA VAL A 182 -7.96 -3.11 -12.95
C VAL A 182 -7.11 -2.29 -13.93
N VAL A 183 -6.03 -2.87 -14.46
CA VAL A 183 -5.08 -2.13 -15.31
C VAL A 183 -5.57 -2.08 -16.74
N MET A 184 -6.07 -3.19 -17.25
CA MET A 184 -6.44 -3.34 -18.65
C MET A 184 -7.96 -3.27 -18.91
N GLU A 185 -8.79 -3.19 -17.86
CA GLU A 185 -10.24 -3.05 -17.93
C GLU A 185 -10.95 -4.20 -18.70
N VAL A 186 -10.37 -5.40 -18.65
CA VAL A 186 -10.94 -6.58 -19.33
C VAL A 186 -12.20 -7.08 -18.65
N GLY A 187 -12.36 -6.83 -17.36
CA GLY A 187 -13.52 -7.26 -16.57
C GLY A 187 -13.37 -8.66 -16.00
N LYS A 188 -13.49 -8.75 -14.67
CA LYS A 188 -13.22 -9.97 -13.89
C LYS A 188 -14.10 -11.17 -14.23
N LYS A 189 -15.31 -10.95 -14.78
CA LYS A 189 -16.28 -11.98 -15.11
C LYS A 189 -15.74 -13.10 -16.04
N TYR A 190 -14.83 -12.75 -16.94
CA TYR A 190 -14.22 -13.73 -17.86
C TYR A 190 -13.32 -14.71 -17.12
N PHE A 191 -12.58 -14.19 -16.13
CA PHE A 191 -11.69 -14.99 -15.29
C PHE A 191 -12.47 -15.79 -14.25
N GLU A 192 -13.53 -15.23 -13.65
CA GLU A 192 -14.43 -15.94 -12.74
C GLU A 192 -15.09 -17.14 -13.44
N GLN A 193 -15.50 -16.99 -14.69
CA GLN A 193 -16.04 -18.10 -15.49
C GLN A 193 -15.02 -19.23 -15.64
N LEU A 194 -13.76 -18.93 -15.95
CA LEU A 194 -12.71 -19.94 -16.07
C LEU A 194 -12.44 -20.67 -14.74
N ILE A 195 -12.56 -19.97 -13.60
CA ILE A 195 -12.47 -20.59 -12.27
C ILE A 195 -13.62 -21.57 -12.06
N ASP A 196 -14.85 -21.15 -12.35
CA ASP A 196 -16.05 -21.98 -12.17
C ASP A 196 -16.03 -23.22 -13.06
N GLU A 197 -15.62 -23.09 -14.33
CA GLU A 197 -15.41 -24.21 -15.25
C GLU A 197 -14.35 -25.19 -14.72
N MET A 198 -13.26 -24.70 -14.12
CA MET A 198 -12.23 -25.53 -13.52
C MET A 198 -12.76 -26.28 -12.30
N LYS A 199 -13.49 -25.59 -11.41
CA LYS A 199 -14.11 -26.21 -10.22
C LYS A 199 -15.11 -27.31 -10.63
N GLU A 200 -15.95 -27.05 -11.61
CA GLU A 200 -16.88 -28.05 -12.14
C GLU A 200 -16.17 -29.28 -12.72
N ALA A 201 -15.12 -29.05 -13.52
CA ALA A 201 -14.31 -30.13 -14.10
C ALA A 201 -13.59 -30.99 -13.05
N ARG A 202 -13.26 -30.42 -11.90
CA ARG A 202 -12.60 -31.13 -10.77
C ARG A 202 -13.59 -31.65 -9.72
N GLY A 203 -14.87 -31.29 -9.80
CA GLY A 203 -15.88 -31.67 -8.83
C GLY A 203 -15.70 -31.06 -7.44
N VAL A 204 -15.13 -29.83 -7.39
CA VAL A 204 -14.89 -29.06 -6.15
C VAL A 204 -15.77 -27.81 -6.11
N THR A 205 -15.97 -27.25 -4.93
CA THR A 205 -16.83 -26.07 -4.74
C THR A 205 -16.05 -24.80 -4.36
N LEU A 206 -14.95 -24.97 -3.66
CA LEU A 206 -14.14 -23.85 -3.19
C LEU A 206 -12.83 -23.72 -3.96
N ASP A 207 -12.38 -22.51 -4.21
CA ASP A 207 -11.07 -22.21 -4.82
C ASP A 207 -9.91 -22.85 -4.03
N THR A 208 -10.09 -22.96 -2.70
CA THR A 208 -9.09 -23.57 -1.81
C THR A 208 -8.91 -25.08 -2.02
N GLU A 209 -9.82 -25.75 -2.70
CA GLU A 209 -9.76 -27.18 -3.02
C GLU A 209 -9.01 -27.45 -4.34
N LEU A 210 -8.76 -26.41 -5.16
CA LEU A 210 -7.95 -26.54 -6.37
C LEU A 210 -6.49 -26.84 -6.02
N THR A 211 -5.90 -27.80 -6.74
CA THR A 211 -4.50 -28.19 -6.57
C THR A 211 -3.53 -27.18 -7.17
N ALA A 212 -2.23 -27.33 -6.88
CA ALA A 212 -1.19 -26.50 -7.49
C ALA A 212 -1.18 -26.64 -9.03
N ASP A 213 -1.40 -27.83 -9.56
CA ASP A 213 -1.43 -28.08 -11.01
C ASP A 213 -2.67 -27.45 -11.65
N ASP A 214 -3.84 -27.49 -10.97
CA ASP A 214 -5.05 -26.83 -11.43
C ASP A 214 -4.85 -25.31 -11.49
N LEU A 215 -4.24 -24.71 -10.46
CA LEU A 215 -3.97 -23.29 -10.42
C LEU A 215 -2.92 -22.84 -11.44
N LYS A 216 -1.94 -23.70 -11.73
CA LYS A 216 -0.99 -23.47 -12.82
C LYS A 216 -1.70 -23.49 -14.17
N GLU A 217 -2.54 -24.48 -14.43
CA GLU A 217 -3.37 -24.56 -15.65
C GLU A 217 -4.27 -23.33 -15.77
N LEU A 218 -4.87 -22.90 -14.65
CA LEU A 218 -5.74 -21.73 -14.60
C LEU A 218 -4.98 -20.43 -14.92
N ALA A 219 -3.74 -20.28 -14.43
CA ALA A 219 -2.89 -19.11 -14.76
C ALA A 219 -2.60 -19.06 -16.28
N GLU A 220 -2.34 -20.22 -16.93
CA GLU A 220 -2.16 -20.27 -18.39
C GLU A 220 -3.44 -19.88 -19.15
N LYS A 221 -4.61 -20.36 -18.70
CA LYS A 221 -5.91 -19.98 -19.27
C LYS A 221 -6.17 -18.48 -19.12
N PHE A 222 -5.80 -17.89 -17.97
CA PHE A 222 -5.94 -16.46 -17.72
C PHE A 222 -5.06 -15.62 -18.67
N LYS A 223 -3.82 -16.04 -18.91
CA LYS A 223 -2.94 -15.37 -19.88
C LYS A 223 -3.49 -15.50 -21.31
N ALA A 224 -4.06 -16.64 -21.65
CA ALA A 224 -4.69 -16.84 -22.97
C ALA A 224 -5.92 -15.93 -23.14
N GLU A 225 -6.77 -15.81 -22.10
CA GLU A 225 -7.92 -14.90 -22.09
C GLU A 225 -7.48 -13.43 -22.20
N TYR A 226 -6.42 -13.03 -21.45
CA TYR A 226 -5.80 -11.71 -21.56
C TYR A 226 -5.38 -11.41 -23.00
N LYS A 227 -4.66 -12.34 -23.64
CA LYS A 227 -4.20 -12.21 -25.02
C LYS A 227 -5.36 -12.15 -26.01
N GLU A 228 -6.41 -12.96 -25.81
CA GLU A 228 -7.62 -12.95 -26.67
C GLU A 228 -8.32 -11.60 -26.62
N LYS A 229 -8.46 -10.99 -25.44
CA LYS A 229 -9.16 -9.72 -25.26
C LYS A 229 -8.35 -8.51 -25.73
N LEU A 230 -7.04 -8.53 -25.59
CA LEU A 230 -6.17 -7.35 -25.78
C LEU A 230 -5.27 -7.44 -27.01
N GLY A 231 -5.06 -8.64 -27.56
CA GLY A 231 -4.17 -8.87 -28.71
C GLY A 231 -2.67 -8.81 -28.34
N GLU A 232 -2.33 -8.78 -27.06
CA GLU A 232 -0.96 -8.75 -26.56
C GLU A 232 -0.74 -9.75 -25.43
N GLU A 233 0.52 -10.11 -25.18
CA GLU A 233 0.89 -11.03 -24.11
C GLU A 233 0.80 -10.35 -22.73
N PHE A 234 0.49 -11.12 -21.69
CA PHE A 234 0.54 -10.64 -20.31
C PHE A 234 1.97 -10.17 -19.97
N PRO A 235 2.15 -8.94 -19.42
CA PRO A 235 3.47 -8.36 -19.21
C PRO A 235 4.29 -9.16 -18.20
N GLN A 236 5.49 -9.57 -18.60
CA GLN A 236 6.42 -10.37 -17.80
C GLN A 236 7.47 -9.51 -17.06
N ASP A 237 7.68 -8.26 -17.47
CA ASP A 237 8.59 -7.33 -16.78
C ASP A 237 7.89 -6.67 -15.58
N PRO A 238 8.37 -6.91 -14.34
CA PRO A 238 7.78 -6.30 -13.14
C PRO A 238 7.77 -4.77 -13.13
N LYS A 239 8.70 -4.11 -13.82
CA LYS A 239 8.72 -2.65 -13.92
C LYS A 239 7.60 -2.14 -14.84
N VAL A 240 7.35 -2.84 -15.94
CA VAL A 240 6.20 -2.56 -16.83
C VAL A 240 4.89 -2.78 -16.08
N GLN A 241 4.78 -3.88 -15.33
CA GLN A 241 3.63 -4.15 -14.48
C GLN A 241 3.39 -3.04 -13.46
N LEU A 242 4.45 -2.57 -12.78
CA LEU A 242 4.37 -1.50 -11.78
C LEU A 242 3.89 -0.19 -12.38
N MET A 243 4.48 0.25 -13.49
CA MET A 243 4.08 1.49 -14.15
C MET A 243 2.65 1.43 -14.68
N GLY A 244 2.21 0.28 -15.20
CA GLY A 244 0.83 0.04 -15.58
C GLY A 244 -0.13 0.16 -14.38
N ALA A 245 0.21 -0.45 -13.25
CA ALA A 245 -0.58 -0.39 -12.03
C ALA A 245 -0.68 1.03 -11.45
N ILE A 246 0.41 1.79 -11.42
CA ILE A 246 0.42 3.19 -10.97
C ILE A 246 -0.49 4.06 -11.84
N LYS A 247 -0.37 3.92 -13.16
CA LYS A 247 -1.26 4.63 -14.11
C LYS A 247 -2.73 4.27 -13.89
N ALA A 248 -3.02 3.00 -13.66
CA ALA A 248 -4.39 2.54 -13.38
C ALA A 248 -4.95 3.14 -12.09
N VAL A 249 -4.17 3.20 -11.02
CA VAL A 249 -4.58 3.85 -9.78
C VAL A 249 -4.81 5.35 -9.98
N PHE A 250 -3.93 6.05 -10.69
CA PHE A 250 -4.18 7.47 -11.02
C PHE A 250 -5.46 7.65 -11.85
N ARG A 251 -5.66 6.79 -12.85
CA ARG A 251 -6.87 6.81 -13.70
C ARG A 251 -8.14 6.54 -12.91
N SER A 252 -8.08 5.70 -11.87
CA SER A 252 -9.23 5.35 -11.05
C SER A 252 -9.83 6.53 -10.28
N TRP A 253 -9.06 7.63 -10.12
CA TRP A 253 -9.57 8.89 -9.58
C TRP A 253 -10.74 9.44 -10.41
N ASP A 254 -10.72 9.26 -11.73
CA ASP A 254 -11.74 9.74 -12.65
C ASP A 254 -12.71 8.64 -13.12
N ASN A 255 -12.75 7.48 -12.45
CA ASN A 255 -13.78 6.52 -12.79
C ASN A 255 -15.18 7.01 -12.35
N PRO A 256 -16.27 6.58 -12.99
CA PRO A 256 -17.63 7.10 -12.73
C PRO A 256 -18.06 6.97 -11.27
N ARG A 257 -17.72 5.86 -10.59
CA ARG A 257 -18.05 5.64 -9.16
C ARG A 257 -17.32 6.62 -8.26
N ALA A 258 -16.03 6.89 -8.53
CA ALA A 258 -15.24 7.84 -7.77
C ALA A 258 -15.70 9.28 -7.98
N ILE A 259 -16.03 9.66 -9.20
CA ILE A 259 -16.60 10.99 -9.52
C ILE A 259 -17.92 11.19 -8.79
N TYR A 260 -18.82 10.19 -8.84
CA TYR A 260 -20.11 10.27 -8.16
C TYR A 260 -19.92 10.41 -6.63
N TYR A 261 -19.07 9.57 -6.04
CA TYR A 261 -18.77 9.60 -4.60
C TYR A 261 -18.22 10.98 -4.17
N ARG A 262 -17.26 11.54 -4.93
CA ARG A 262 -16.71 12.86 -4.63
C ARG A 262 -17.75 13.96 -4.64
N ARG A 263 -18.65 13.95 -5.63
CA ARG A 263 -19.76 14.92 -5.71
C ARG A 263 -20.70 14.82 -4.52
N MET A 264 -21.01 13.61 -4.06
CA MET A 264 -21.92 13.39 -2.93
C MET A 264 -21.30 13.75 -1.57
N ASN A 265 -19.96 13.82 -1.49
CA ASN A 265 -19.25 14.10 -0.25
C ASN A 265 -18.44 15.42 -0.30
N ASP A 266 -18.72 16.29 -1.25
CA ASP A 266 -18.06 17.60 -1.43
C ASP A 266 -16.52 17.52 -1.47
N ILE A 267 -15.98 16.44 -2.08
CA ILE A 267 -14.54 16.23 -2.24
C ILE A 267 -14.06 16.89 -3.54
N PRO A 268 -13.12 17.86 -3.48
CA PRO A 268 -12.62 18.54 -4.68
C PRO A 268 -11.95 17.58 -5.66
N SER A 269 -12.25 17.76 -6.95
CA SER A 269 -11.70 16.89 -8.01
C SER A 269 -10.21 17.12 -8.31
N ASP A 270 -9.67 18.28 -7.96
CA ASP A 270 -8.29 18.66 -8.14
C ASP A 270 -7.33 18.07 -7.08
N TRP A 271 -7.86 17.41 -6.04
CA TRP A 271 -7.02 16.80 -5.02
C TRP A 271 -6.18 15.63 -5.51
N GLY A 272 -6.68 14.85 -6.47
CA GLY A 272 -6.02 13.64 -6.92
C GLY A 272 -5.95 12.53 -5.86
N THR A 273 -5.24 11.48 -6.18
CA THR A 273 -4.96 10.36 -5.26
C THR A 273 -3.46 10.11 -5.17
N ALA A 274 -2.97 9.75 -3.99
CA ALA A 274 -1.65 9.16 -3.84
C ALA A 274 -1.68 7.68 -4.23
N VAL A 275 -0.50 7.11 -4.48
CA VAL A 275 -0.32 5.67 -4.71
C VAL A 275 0.67 5.12 -3.69
N ASN A 276 0.27 4.10 -2.95
CA ASN A 276 1.13 3.41 -2.00
C ASN A 276 1.65 2.13 -2.63
N VAL A 277 2.96 2.01 -2.77
CA VAL A 277 3.67 0.81 -3.21
C VAL A 277 4.31 0.19 -1.97
N GLN A 278 3.87 -1.01 -1.61
CA GLN A 278 4.26 -1.65 -0.35
C GLN A 278 4.65 -3.10 -0.57
N SER A 279 5.75 -3.53 0.05
CA SER A 279 6.17 -4.94 0.04
C SER A 279 5.06 -5.84 0.55
N MET A 280 4.76 -6.91 -0.20
CA MET A 280 3.76 -7.89 0.19
C MET A 280 4.16 -8.65 1.44
N VAL A 281 3.18 -8.90 2.29
CA VAL A 281 3.15 -9.91 3.35
C VAL A 281 1.92 -10.79 3.15
N PHE A 282 2.03 -12.07 3.48
CA PHE A 282 1.06 -13.07 3.07
C PHE A 282 0.40 -13.77 4.24
N GLY A 283 -0.91 -13.61 4.36
CA GLY A 283 -1.72 -14.32 5.34
C GLY A 283 -2.13 -15.73 4.92
N ASN A 284 -1.75 -16.16 3.72
CA ASN A 284 -2.15 -17.44 3.10
C ASN A 284 -0.97 -18.37 2.79
N THR A 285 0.11 -18.29 3.55
CA THR A 285 1.25 -19.21 3.42
C THR A 285 1.04 -20.56 4.11
N GLY A 286 0.03 -20.67 4.97
CA GLY A 286 -0.31 -21.88 5.72
C GLY A 286 -0.96 -21.58 7.07
N ASP A 287 -1.00 -22.58 7.93
CA ASP A 287 -1.72 -22.53 9.23
C ASP A 287 -1.07 -21.61 10.28
N THR A 288 0.14 -21.10 10.01
CA THR A 288 0.84 -20.11 10.87
C THR A 288 0.62 -18.67 10.41
N SER A 289 -0.24 -18.48 9.41
CA SER A 289 -0.50 -17.20 8.77
C SER A 289 -2.00 -16.90 8.73
N GLY A 290 -2.35 -15.62 8.70
CA GLY A 290 -3.73 -15.17 8.66
C GLY A 290 -3.81 -13.67 8.38
N THR A 291 -5.02 -13.18 8.24
CA THR A 291 -5.29 -11.78 8.00
C THR A 291 -6.60 -11.38 8.67
N GLY A 292 -6.76 -10.11 9.00
CA GLY A 292 -7.98 -9.64 9.64
C GLY A 292 -8.15 -8.14 9.63
N VAL A 293 -9.33 -7.75 10.07
CA VAL A 293 -9.76 -6.36 10.25
C VAL A 293 -10.32 -6.19 11.65
N ALA A 294 -10.01 -5.10 12.31
CA ALA A 294 -10.54 -4.85 13.65
C ALA A 294 -10.60 -3.36 14.00
N PHE A 295 -11.59 -3.02 14.80
CA PHE A 295 -11.72 -1.73 15.47
C PHE A 295 -11.15 -1.82 16.89
N THR A 296 -10.55 -0.76 17.39
CA THR A 296 -10.08 -0.67 18.79
C THR A 296 -11.22 -0.66 19.81
N ARG A 297 -12.42 -0.34 19.36
CA ARG A 297 -13.68 -0.34 20.13
C ARG A 297 -14.79 -0.94 19.31
N ASN A 298 -15.86 -1.35 19.98
CA ASN A 298 -17.10 -1.71 19.27
C ASN A 298 -17.66 -0.47 18.56
N PRO A 299 -17.76 -0.48 17.20
CA PRO A 299 -18.17 0.71 16.44
C PRO A 299 -19.65 1.07 16.63
N ALA A 300 -20.49 0.14 17.12
CA ALA A 300 -21.90 0.39 17.35
C ALA A 300 -22.17 0.99 18.75
N THR A 301 -21.37 0.60 19.76
CA THR A 301 -21.64 0.99 21.17
C THR A 301 -20.58 1.92 21.76
N GLY A 302 -19.39 2.01 21.16
CA GLY A 302 -18.25 2.73 21.72
C GLY A 302 -17.54 1.99 22.87
N GLU A 303 -18.02 0.78 23.24
CA GLU A 303 -17.42 -0.03 24.30
C GLU A 303 -15.95 -0.32 24.00
N LYS A 304 -15.08 -0.14 25.01
CA LYS A 304 -13.63 -0.39 24.87
C LYS A 304 -13.33 -1.89 24.87
N LYS A 305 -13.73 -2.54 23.80
CA LYS A 305 -13.46 -3.93 23.48
C LYS A 305 -13.12 -4.04 22.01
N LEU A 306 -12.04 -4.76 21.67
CA LEU A 306 -11.71 -5.04 20.28
C LEU A 306 -12.90 -5.68 19.58
N PHE A 307 -13.22 -5.18 18.39
CA PHE A 307 -14.31 -5.67 17.56
C PHE A 307 -13.78 -5.91 16.16
N GLY A 308 -13.77 -7.17 15.73
CA GLY A 308 -13.21 -7.50 14.42
C GLY A 308 -13.23 -8.99 14.13
N GLU A 309 -12.70 -9.31 12.98
CA GLU A 309 -12.71 -10.65 12.40
C GLU A 309 -11.37 -10.98 11.76
N PHE A 310 -11.04 -12.27 11.74
CA PHE A 310 -9.84 -12.74 11.04
C PHE A 310 -10.09 -14.11 10.38
N LEU A 311 -9.27 -14.41 9.39
CA LEU A 311 -9.19 -15.71 8.73
C LEU A 311 -7.77 -16.24 8.78
N MET A 312 -7.63 -17.51 9.14
CA MET A 312 -6.39 -18.24 9.00
C MET A 312 -6.20 -18.67 7.55
N ASN A 313 -4.95 -18.70 7.09
CA ASN A 313 -4.57 -19.09 5.75
C ASN A 313 -5.44 -18.40 4.67
N ALA A 314 -5.42 -17.05 4.67
CA ALA A 314 -6.23 -16.20 3.81
C ALA A 314 -5.52 -14.90 3.43
N GLN A 315 -5.88 -14.34 2.28
CA GLN A 315 -5.53 -12.95 1.91
C GLN A 315 -6.62 -11.99 2.41
N GLY A 316 -6.29 -10.67 2.48
CA GLY A 316 -7.19 -9.65 3.01
C GLY A 316 -8.55 -9.60 2.30
N GLU A 317 -8.58 -9.81 0.99
CA GLU A 317 -9.81 -9.85 0.19
C GLU A 317 -10.75 -11.02 0.56
N ASP A 318 -10.20 -12.14 1.06
CA ASP A 318 -10.98 -13.31 1.46
C ASP A 318 -11.84 -13.02 2.71
N VAL A 319 -11.39 -12.10 3.58
CA VAL A 319 -12.14 -11.71 4.80
C VAL A 319 -13.45 -11.02 4.43
N VAL A 320 -13.43 -10.19 3.40
CA VAL A 320 -14.59 -9.38 2.97
C VAL A 320 -15.43 -10.06 1.88
N ALA A 321 -14.90 -11.07 1.21
CA ALA A 321 -15.57 -11.78 0.13
C ALA A 321 -16.74 -12.67 0.60
N GLY A 322 -16.78 -13.02 1.89
CA GLY A 322 -17.87 -13.84 2.47
C GLY A 322 -17.87 -15.31 2.02
N VAL A 323 -16.83 -15.78 1.35
CA VAL A 323 -16.71 -17.18 0.88
C VAL A 323 -16.41 -18.13 2.05
N ARG A 324 -15.66 -17.64 3.04
CA ARG A 324 -15.32 -18.37 4.27
C ARG A 324 -15.88 -17.61 5.46
N THR A 325 -16.33 -18.32 6.49
CA THR A 325 -16.82 -17.69 7.74
C THR A 325 -15.62 -17.22 8.56
N PRO A 326 -15.44 -15.90 8.79
CA PRO A 326 -14.38 -15.40 9.65
C PRO A 326 -14.59 -15.78 11.11
N GLN A 327 -13.49 -15.83 11.86
CA GLN A 327 -13.50 -15.98 13.30
C GLN A 327 -13.47 -14.60 13.96
N THR A 328 -14.07 -14.48 15.15
CA THR A 328 -14.01 -13.22 15.90
C THR A 328 -12.60 -12.96 16.42
N ILE A 329 -12.20 -11.69 16.48
CA ILE A 329 -10.84 -11.29 16.87
C ILE A 329 -10.41 -11.84 18.24
N ASP A 330 -11.32 -12.04 19.18
CA ASP A 330 -11.03 -12.63 20.50
C ASP A 330 -10.49 -14.08 20.40
N GLN A 331 -10.89 -14.83 19.36
CA GLN A 331 -10.44 -16.20 19.14
C GLN A 331 -8.97 -16.26 18.69
N LEU A 332 -8.42 -15.14 18.17
CA LEU A 332 -7.00 -15.07 17.84
C LEU A 332 -6.10 -15.29 19.06
N ALA A 333 -6.57 -14.94 20.26
CA ALA A 333 -5.85 -15.21 21.50
C ALA A 333 -5.62 -16.70 21.76
N GLN A 334 -6.49 -17.56 21.24
CA GLN A 334 -6.37 -19.02 21.39
C GLN A 334 -5.50 -19.64 20.28
N VAL A 335 -5.61 -19.09 19.06
CA VAL A 335 -4.91 -19.62 17.88
C VAL A 335 -3.47 -19.12 17.81
N MET A 336 -3.24 -17.82 18.07
CA MET A 336 -1.92 -17.16 18.03
C MET A 336 -1.78 -16.15 19.19
N PRO A 337 -1.56 -16.59 20.41
CA PRO A 337 -1.57 -15.74 21.61
C PRO A 337 -0.52 -14.62 21.57
N GLU A 338 0.67 -14.86 21.01
CA GLU A 338 1.73 -13.86 20.91
C GLU A 338 1.36 -12.75 19.90
N ALA A 339 0.83 -13.14 18.74
CA ALA A 339 0.36 -12.18 17.73
C ALA A 339 -0.82 -11.36 18.25
N TYR A 340 -1.76 -12.01 18.95
CA TYR A 340 -2.89 -11.32 19.59
C TYR A 340 -2.42 -10.30 20.63
N LYS A 341 -1.46 -10.68 21.49
CA LYS A 341 -0.90 -9.75 22.49
C LYS A 341 -0.21 -8.56 21.81
N GLN A 342 0.61 -8.79 20.79
CA GLN A 342 1.26 -7.73 20.05
C GLN A 342 0.23 -6.81 19.38
N PHE A 343 -0.83 -7.38 18.80
CA PHE A 343 -1.90 -6.63 18.17
C PHE A 343 -2.65 -5.75 19.18
N THR A 344 -3.02 -6.27 20.35
CA THR A 344 -3.68 -5.49 21.41
C THR A 344 -2.80 -4.34 21.91
N ASP A 345 -1.50 -4.55 22.05
CA ASP A 345 -0.55 -3.51 22.46
C ASP A 345 -0.48 -2.39 21.40
N ILE A 346 -0.49 -2.75 20.11
CA ILE A 346 -0.54 -1.79 18.99
C ILE A 346 -1.85 -1.02 18.98
N CYS A 347 -2.99 -1.69 19.16
CA CYS A 347 -4.31 -1.06 19.24
C CYS A 347 -4.36 0.02 20.31
N ALA A 348 -3.86 -0.29 21.50
CA ALA A 348 -3.81 0.64 22.61
C ALA A 348 -2.93 1.88 22.30
N LYS A 349 -1.78 1.66 21.66
CA LYS A 349 -0.87 2.75 21.23
C LYS A 349 -1.51 3.65 20.18
N LEU A 350 -2.16 3.06 19.17
CA LEU A 350 -2.80 3.81 18.09
C LEU A 350 -3.98 4.64 18.59
N GLU A 351 -4.86 4.04 19.40
CA GLU A 351 -5.98 4.77 20.00
C GLU A 351 -5.50 5.91 20.89
N TYR A 352 -4.45 5.68 21.69
CA TYR A 352 -3.85 6.72 22.51
C TYR A 352 -3.24 7.85 21.65
N HIS A 353 -2.56 7.51 20.55
CA HIS A 353 -1.90 8.47 19.67
C HIS A 353 -2.90 9.34 18.92
N TYR A 354 -3.89 8.72 18.28
CA TYR A 354 -4.90 9.43 17.48
C TYR A 354 -6.04 10.04 18.31
N ARG A 355 -6.14 9.67 19.60
CA ARG A 355 -7.21 10.10 20.52
C ARG A 355 -8.63 9.74 20.08
N ASP A 356 -8.75 8.75 19.22
CA ASP A 356 -10.02 8.28 18.68
C ASP A 356 -9.94 6.80 18.30
N MET A 357 -11.10 6.18 18.08
CA MET A 357 -11.23 4.80 17.63
C MET A 357 -10.51 4.59 16.30
N GLN A 358 -9.80 3.48 16.18
CA GLN A 358 -9.10 3.10 14.97
C GLN A 358 -9.74 1.88 14.32
N ASP A 359 -9.87 1.94 12.99
CA ASP A 359 -10.15 0.82 12.10
C ASP A 359 -8.83 0.36 11.49
N MET A 360 -8.51 -0.91 11.63
CA MET A 360 -7.18 -1.44 11.32
C MET A 360 -7.27 -2.68 10.45
N GLU A 361 -6.33 -2.79 9.51
CA GLU A 361 -6.06 -3.99 8.73
C GLU A 361 -4.70 -4.56 9.16
N PHE A 362 -4.64 -5.86 9.36
CA PHE A 362 -3.42 -6.56 9.74
C PHE A 362 -3.26 -7.89 9.01
N THR A 363 -2.03 -8.34 8.90
CA THR A 363 -1.68 -9.67 8.37
C THR A 363 -0.64 -10.31 9.28
N ILE A 364 -0.78 -11.60 9.50
CA ILE A 364 0.20 -12.44 10.20
C ILE A 364 0.81 -13.37 9.15
N GLU A 365 2.13 -13.26 8.93
CA GLU A 365 2.90 -14.15 8.08
C GLU A 365 3.87 -14.94 8.96
N ASP A 366 3.73 -16.26 8.97
CA ASP A 366 4.56 -17.16 9.78
C ASP A 366 4.70 -16.68 11.25
N LYS A 367 3.56 -16.44 11.90
CA LYS A 367 3.43 -15.95 13.28
C LYS A 367 3.87 -14.50 13.51
N LYS A 368 4.38 -13.81 12.49
CA LYS A 368 4.82 -12.42 12.58
C LYS A 368 3.72 -11.47 12.16
N LEU A 369 3.33 -10.57 13.06
CA LEU A 369 2.29 -9.58 12.82
C LEU A 369 2.82 -8.40 12.00
N TYR A 370 1.99 -7.93 11.07
CA TYR A 370 2.20 -6.71 10.28
C TYR A 370 0.94 -5.86 10.25
N MET A 371 1.10 -4.55 10.38
CA MET A 371 0.01 -3.56 10.23
C MET A 371 -0.01 -3.04 8.80
N LEU A 372 -1.15 -3.17 8.13
CA LEU A 372 -1.31 -2.76 6.73
C LEU A 372 -2.01 -1.43 6.57
N GLN A 373 -2.86 -1.07 7.52
CA GLN A 373 -3.64 0.16 7.51
C GLN A 373 -4.12 0.51 8.90
N THR A 374 -4.23 1.81 9.18
CA THR A 374 -5.08 2.35 10.25
C THR A 374 -5.87 3.54 9.70
N VAL A 375 -7.12 3.66 10.11
CA VAL A 375 -7.98 4.81 9.79
C VAL A 375 -8.72 5.20 11.06
N THR A 376 -8.72 6.49 11.37
CA THR A 376 -9.56 7.01 12.47
C THR A 376 -11.03 6.87 12.09
N ALA A 377 -11.77 6.10 12.88
CA ALA A 377 -13.19 5.92 12.74
C ALA A 377 -13.86 6.58 13.96
N SER A 378 -14.64 7.63 13.75
CA SER A 378 -15.34 8.30 14.85
C SER A 378 -16.26 7.32 15.57
N ALA A 379 -16.03 7.13 16.87
CA ALA A 379 -16.95 6.37 17.71
C ALA A 379 -18.31 7.07 17.75
N PRO A 380 -19.43 6.35 17.78
CA PRO A 380 -20.73 6.95 18.08
C PRO A 380 -20.62 7.67 19.43
N LEU A 381 -21.12 8.90 19.48
CA LEU A 381 -21.23 9.59 20.77
C LEU A 381 -22.02 8.68 21.71
N PRO A 382 -21.59 8.49 22.98
CA PRO A 382 -22.40 7.78 23.93
C PRO A 382 -23.77 8.47 23.99
N LEU A 383 -24.83 7.71 23.75
CA LEU A 383 -26.19 8.21 23.95
C LEU A 383 -26.29 8.71 25.37
N PRO A 384 -26.91 9.88 25.60
CA PRO A 384 -27.02 10.49 26.92
C PRO A 384 -27.72 9.61 27.93
#